data_be092f14455fe9bda041d5954d2b01c8
#
_entry.id   be092f14455fe9bda041d5954d2b01c8
#
_cell.length_a   1.000
_cell.length_b   1.000
_cell.length_c   1.000
_cell.angle_alpha   90.00
_cell.angle_beta   90.00
_cell.angle_gamma   90.00
#
_symmetry.space_group_name_H-M   'P 1'
#
loop_
_entity.id
_entity.type
_entity.pdbx_description
1 polymer ?
#
loop_
_entity_poly.entity_id
_entity_poly.type
_entity_poly.pdbx_seq_one_letter_code
_entity_poly.pdbx_strand_id
1 'polypeptide(L)'
;MENRENKAAKAYKDSSNIKEAIKNAWNFGTDPSLSDEEKVQQLGELLKDTFSATEDYKKKRIERKADVAERLQQVRKESGLMQKEVADRTGINMVTLSGYEIGKNEPNMEALVRLADVYNVSLDYLLCRTDTKG
;
A
#
# COMPACT_ATOMS: atom_id res chain seq x y z
N MET A 1 -24.19 -14.28 14.32
CA MET A 1 -23.36 -13.84 15.46
C MET A 1 -22.24 -12.94 14.95
N GLU A 2 -22.14 -11.74 15.50
CA GLU A 2 -20.96 -10.91 15.24
C GLU A 2 -19.72 -11.58 15.82
N ASN A 3 -18.68 -11.68 15.01
CA ASN A 3 -17.37 -12.13 15.43
C ASN A 3 -16.78 -11.15 16.45
N ARG A 4 -15.97 -11.65 17.38
CA ARG A 4 -15.27 -10.85 18.40
C ARG A 4 -14.44 -9.72 17.78
N GLU A 5 -13.81 -9.97 16.63
CA GLU A 5 -13.03 -9.00 15.87
C GLU A 5 -13.91 -7.87 15.32
N ASN A 6 -15.11 -8.17 14.86
CA ASN A 6 -16.04 -7.16 14.35
C ASN A 6 -16.56 -6.23 15.44
N LYS A 7 -16.76 -6.75 16.65
CA LYS A 7 -17.16 -5.93 17.79
C LYS A 7 -16.06 -4.95 18.21
N ALA A 8 -14.82 -5.39 18.27
CA ALA A 8 -13.68 -4.54 18.60
C ALA A 8 -13.45 -3.45 17.53
N ALA A 9 -13.53 -3.81 16.26
CA ALA A 9 -13.39 -2.87 15.14
C ALA A 9 -14.53 -1.83 15.13
N LYS A 10 -15.75 -2.23 15.42
CA LYS A 10 -16.90 -1.33 15.53
C LYS A 10 -16.75 -0.38 16.71
N ALA A 11 -16.36 -0.89 17.87
CA ALA A 11 -16.12 -0.09 19.07
C ALA A 11 -15.03 0.96 18.82
N TYR A 12 -13.98 0.62 18.11
CA TYR A 12 -12.92 1.54 17.71
C TYR A 12 -13.43 2.65 16.78
N LYS A 13 -14.22 2.30 15.77
CA LYS A 13 -14.81 3.27 14.82
C LYS A 13 -15.81 4.21 15.47
N ASP A 14 -16.58 3.71 16.43
CA ASP A 14 -17.61 4.47 17.13
C ASP A 14 -17.03 5.36 18.24
N SER A 15 -15.74 5.21 18.54
CA SER A 15 -15.07 5.99 19.59
C SER A 15 -14.85 7.44 19.17
N SER A 16 -15.29 8.35 19.99
CA SER A 16 -15.12 9.78 19.76
C SER A 16 -13.72 10.31 20.13
N ASN A 17 -12.94 9.51 20.84
CA ASN A 17 -11.58 9.86 21.24
C ASN A 17 -10.70 8.61 21.45
N ILE A 18 -9.39 8.83 21.46
CA ILE A 18 -8.39 7.76 21.57
C ILE A 18 -8.49 7.01 22.91
N LYS A 19 -8.80 7.70 24.01
CA LYS A 19 -8.92 7.06 25.33
C LYS A 19 -10.04 6.04 25.37
N GLU A 20 -11.16 6.36 24.76
CA GLU A 20 -12.31 5.47 24.69
C GLU A 20 -12.04 4.29 23.74
N ALA A 21 -11.36 4.52 22.61
CA ALA A 21 -10.93 3.47 21.71
C ALA A 21 -9.99 2.48 22.39
N ILE A 22 -9.03 2.95 23.17
CA ILE A 22 -8.11 2.12 23.96
C ILE A 22 -8.88 1.32 25.01
N LYS A 23 -9.79 1.94 25.72
CA LYS A 23 -10.63 1.28 26.74
C LYS A 23 -11.50 0.17 26.13
N ASN A 24 -12.06 0.41 24.96
CA ASN A 24 -12.88 -0.57 24.26
C ASN A 24 -12.02 -1.74 23.74
N ALA A 25 -10.87 -1.48 23.18
CA ALA A 25 -9.91 -2.51 22.75
C ALA A 25 -9.43 -3.36 23.95
N TRP A 26 -9.20 -2.74 25.07
CA TRP A 26 -8.84 -3.38 26.33
C TRP A 26 -9.85 -4.43 26.79
N ASN A 27 -11.13 -4.10 26.72
CA ASN A 27 -12.21 -5.02 27.15
C ASN A 27 -12.33 -6.26 26.26
N PHE A 28 -11.79 -6.23 25.05
CA PHE A 28 -11.89 -7.32 24.07
C PHE A 28 -10.61 -8.12 23.88
N GLY A 29 -9.45 -7.58 24.24
CA GLY A 29 -8.16 -8.15 23.88
C GLY A 29 -7.27 -8.63 25.03
N THR A 30 -7.64 -8.36 26.29
CA THR A 30 -6.79 -8.69 27.44
C THR A 30 -7.34 -9.85 28.27
N ASP A 31 -6.43 -10.63 28.84
CA ASP A 31 -6.76 -11.68 29.80
C ASP A 31 -7.33 -11.06 31.08
N PRO A 32 -8.56 -11.43 31.52
CA PRO A 32 -9.15 -10.88 32.73
C PRO A 32 -8.41 -11.21 34.03
N SER A 33 -7.49 -12.18 34.00
CA SER A 33 -6.67 -12.55 35.16
C SER A 33 -5.51 -11.58 35.43
N LEU A 34 -5.17 -10.72 34.46
CA LEU A 34 -4.09 -9.76 34.57
C LEU A 34 -4.46 -8.55 35.42
N SER A 35 -3.46 -8.01 36.14
CA SER A 35 -3.62 -6.72 36.82
C SER A 35 -3.76 -5.57 35.82
N ASP A 36 -4.28 -4.42 36.28
CA ASP A 36 -4.43 -3.25 35.39
C ASP A 36 -3.08 -2.76 34.84
N GLU A 37 -2.01 -2.83 35.63
CA GLU A 37 -0.66 -2.47 35.20
C GLU A 37 -0.14 -3.41 34.12
N GLU A 38 -0.33 -4.72 34.28
CA GLU A 38 0.04 -5.72 33.28
C GLU A 38 -0.74 -5.56 31.98
N LYS A 39 -2.04 -5.23 32.07
CA LYS A 39 -2.87 -4.95 30.91
C LYS A 39 -2.38 -3.71 30.14
N VAL A 40 -2.03 -2.63 30.82
CA VAL A 40 -1.48 -1.41 30.21
C VAL A 40 -0.17 -1.72 29.48
N GLN A 41 0.71 -2.47 30.10
CA GLN A 41 1.99 -2.85 29.50
C GLN A 41 1.77 -3.69 28.24
N GLN A 42 0.92 -4.70 28.33
CA GLN A 42 0.61 -5.59 27.19
C GLN A 42 -0.03 -4.85 26.01
N LEU A 43 -0.96 -3.94 26.29
CA LEU A 43 -1.57 -3.10 25.26
C LEU A 43 -0.56 -2.13 24.64
N GLY A 44 0.33 -1.55 25.44
CA GLY A 44 1.40 -0.69 24.96
C GLY A 44 2.35 -1.40 24.00
N GLU A 45 2.75 -2.61 24.32
CA GLU A 45 3.61 -3.43 23.44
C GLU A 45 2.90 -3.80 22.14
N LEU A 46 1.63 -4.21 22.21
CA LEU A 46 0.82 -4.53 21.04
C LEU A 46 0.64 -3.33 20.10
N LEU A 47 0.37 -2.15 20.65
CA LEU A 47 0.25 -0.91 19.87
C LEU A 47 1.58 -0.52 19.21
N LYS A 48 2.69 -0.68 19.93
CA LYS A 48 4.04 -0.40 19.41
C LYS A 48 4.34 -1.27 18.19
N ASP A 49 4.10 -2.56 18.27
CA ASP A 49 4.32 -3.49 17.17
C ASP A 49 3.41 -3.15 15.97
N THR A 50 2.17 -2.81 16.23
CA THR A 50 1.21 -2.41 15.19
C THR A 50 1.65 -1.12 14.48
N PHE A 51 2.08 -0.11 15.22
CA PHE A 51 2.60 1.14 14.66
C PHE A 51 3.86 0.92 13.84
N SER A 52 4.80 0.11 14.34
CA SER A 52 6.04 -0.23 13.63
C SER A 52 5.75 -0.92 12.30
N ALA A 53 4.89 -1.93 12.31
CA ALA A 53 4.48 -2.64 11.09
C ALA A 53 3.80 -1.71 10.07
N THR A 54 2.98 -0.77 10.54
CA THR A 54 2.30 0.21 9.68
C THR A 54 3.31 1.18 9.03
N GLU A 55 4.28 1.67 9.78
CA GLU A 55 5.32 2.56 9.25
C GLU A 55 6.23 1.84 8.25
N ASP A 56 6.62 0.59 8.53
CA ASP A 56 7.38 -0.23 7.59
C ASP A 56 6.61 -0.45 6.28
N TYR A 57 5.32 -0.72 6.36
CA TYR A 57 4.47 -0.87 5.20
C TYR A 57 4.39 0.42 4.36
N LYS A 58 4.19 1.55 5.00
CA LYS A 58 4.16 2.86 4.33
C LYS A 58 5.49 3.16 3.64
N LYS A 59 6.61 2.92 4.32
CA LYS A 59 7.94 3.11 3.77
C LYS A 59 8.16 2.26 2.53
N LYS A 60 7.90 0.97 2.60
CA LYS A 60 8.03 0.05 1.46
C LYS A 60 7.14 0.44 0.29
N ARG A 61 5.93 0.94 0.57
CA ARG A 61 5.02 1.42 -0.47
C ARG A 61 5.57 2.65 -1.20
N ILE A 62 6.14 3.60 -0.46
CA ILE A 62 6.75 4.81 -1.03
C ILE A 62 7.97 4.45 -1.89
N GLU A 63 8.83 3.57 -1.40
CA GLU A 63 10.01 3.09 -2.12
C GLU A 63 9.60 2.39 -3.42
N ARG A 64 8.64 1.46 -3.35
CA ARG A 64 8.13 0.76 -4.54
C ARG A 64 7.54 1.71 -5.57
N LYS A 65 6.79 2.71 -5.12
CA LYS A 65 6.20 3.72 -6.02
C LYS A 65 7.28 4.48 -6.80
N ALA A 66 8.35 4.88 -6.14
CA ALA A 66 9.47 5.55 -6.77
C ALA A 66 10.22 4.64 -7.77
N ASP A 67 10.48 3.39 -7.38
CA ASP A 67 11.15 2.41 -8.23
C ASP A 67 10.33 2.08 -9.49
N VAL A 68 9.03 1.91 -9.34
CA VAL A 68 8.11 1.65 -10.46
C VAL A 68 8.07 2.85 -11.41
N ALA A 69 8.02 4.07 -10.89
CA ALA A 69 8.03 5.28 -11.70
C ALA A 69 9.31 5.38 -12.56
N GLU A 70 10.45 5.14 -11.96
CA GLU A 70 11.74 5.11 -12.67
C GLU A 70 11.78 4.00 -13.72
N ARG A 71 11.31 2.80 -13.37
CA ARG A 71 11.25 1.67 -14.28
C ARG A 71 10.36 1.94 -15.50
N LEU A 72 9.19 2.52 -15.29
CA LEU A 72 8.27 2.89 -16.39
C LEU A 72 8.91 3.89 -17.35
N GLN A 73 9.57 4.89 -16.83
CA GLN A 73 10.29 5.86 -17.67
C GLN A 73 11.44 5.21 -18.43
N GLN A 74 12.22 4.36 -17.78
CA GLN A 74 13.33 3.63 -18.38
C GLN A 74 12.85 2.74 -19.54
N VAL A 75 11.84 1.91 -19.30
CA VAL A 75 11.29 0.99 -20.28
C VAL A 75 10.75 1.74 -21.51
N ARG A 76 10.07 2.85 -21.29
CA ARG A 76 9.58 3.68 -22.40
C ARG A 76 10.73 4.23 -23.24
N LYS A 77 11.75 4.78 -22.61
CA LYS A 77 12.92 5.32 -23.30
C LYS A 77 13.69 4.23 -24.10
N GLU A 78 13.85 3.06 -23.50
CA GLU A 78 14.47 1.90 -24.15
C GLU A 78 13.65 1.41 -25.35
N SER A 79 12.33 1.51 -25.28
CA SER A 79 11.43 1.16 -26.37
C SER A 79 11.43 2.17 -27.51
N GLY A 80 12.04 3.33 -27.32
CA GLY A 80 12.05 4.41 -28.31
C GLY A 80 10.72 5.12 -28.49
N LEU A 81 9.76 4.89 -27.62
CA LEU A 81 8.43 5.47 -27.70
C LEU A 81 8.34 6.79 -26.94
N MET A 82 7.61 7.75 -27.52
CA MET A 82 7.23 8.97 -26.84
C MET A 82 6.00 8.73 -25.95
N GLN A 83 5.82 9.55 -24.92
CA GLN A 83 4.64 9.47 -24.06
C GLN A 83 3.33 9.52 -24.85
N LYS A 84 3.25 10.35 -25.89
CA LYS A 84 2.08 10.45 -26.76
C LYS A 84 1.77 9.14 -27.46
N GLU A 85 2.78 8.46 -27.99
CA GLU A 85 2.62 7.18 -28.67
C GLU A 85 2.10 6.10 -27.73
N VAL A 86 2.63 6.06 -26.50
CA VAL A 86 2.19 5.13 -25.46
C VAL A 86 0.76 5.44 -25.04
N ALA A 87 0.42 6.72 -24.86
CA ALA A 87 -0.93 7.14 -24.57
C ALA A 87 -1.92 6.70 -25.65
N ASP A 88 -1.59 6.89 -26.90
CA ASP A 88 -2.44 6.48 -28.05
C ASP A 88 -2.63 4.96 -28.11
N ARG A 89 -1.58 4.19 -27.83
CA ARG A 89 -1.64 2.70 -27.86
C ARG A 89 -2.37 2.09 -26.68
N THR A 90 -2.27 2.71 -25.50
CA THR A 90 -2.84 2.18 -24.26
C THR A 90 -4.23 2.74 -23.95
N GLY A 91 -4.59 3.87 -24.52
CA GLY A 91 -5.78 4.62 -24.14
C GLY A 91 -5.63 5.34 -22.80
N ILE A 92 -4.43 5.35 -22.22
CA ILE A 92 -4.13 6.12 -21.00
C ILE A 92 -3.88 7.56 -21.38
N ASN A 93 -4.49 8.49 -20.64
CA ASN A 93 -4.25 9.92 -20.86
C ASN A 93 -2.78 10.27 -20.64
N MET A 94 -2.21 11.10 -21.50
CA MET A 94 -0.80 11.48 -21.44
C MET A 94 -0.40 12.15 -20.12
N VAL A 95 -1.28 12.96 -19.54
CA VAL A 95 -1.05 13.57 -18.21
C VAL A 95 -0.98 12.51 -17.12
N THR A 96 -1.86 11.52 -17.18
CA THR A 96 -1.87 10.38 -16.25
C THR A 96 -0.60 9.53 -16.41
N LEU A 97 -0.21 9.24 -17.65
CA LEU A 97 1.01 8.49 -17.95
C LEU A 97 2.25 9.22 -17.44
N SER A 98 2.34 10.53 -17.66
CA SER A 98 3.41 11.37 -17.10
C SER A 98 3.42 11.30 -15.58
N GLY A 99 2.25 11.32 -14.95
CA GLY A 99 2.12 11.18 -13.50
C GLY A 99 2.66 9.84 -12.97
N TYR A 100 2.50 8.77 -13.71
CA TYR A 100 3.07 7.46 -13.38
C TYR A 100 4.61 7.49 -13.43
N GLU A 101 5.19 8.10 -14.45
CA GLU A 101 6.64 8.15 -14.66
C GLU A 101 7.37 9.07 -13.67
N ILE A 102 6.70 10.05 -13.10
CA ILE A 102 7.29 10.94 -12.07
C ILE A 102 6.93 10.55 -10.64
N GLY A 103 6.15 9.48 -10.46
CA GLY A 103 5.74 8.99 -9.14
C GLY A 103 4.64 9.81 -8.47
N LYS A 104 3.94 10.67 -9.21
CA LYS A 104 2.78 11.42 -8.70
C LYS A 104 1.56 10.52 -8.48
N ASN A 105 1.31 9.61 -9.42
CA ASN A 105 0.18 8.68 -9.41
C ASN A 105 0.67 7.24 -9.47
N GLU A 106 -0.11 6.32 -8.93
CA GLU A 106 0.13 4.88 -9.05
C GLU A 106 -0.74 4.31 -10.18
N PRO A 107 -0.18 3.51 -11.10
CA PRO A 107 -0.99 2.81 -12.08
C PRO A 107 -1.91 1.78 -11.41
N ASN A 108 -3.15 1.70 -11.87
CA ASN A 108 -4.04 0.61 -11.48
C ASN A 108 -3.68 -0.68 -12.24
N MET A 109 -4.33 -1.80 -11.90
CA MET A 109 -4.04 -3.09 -12.54
C MET A 109 -4.21 -3.07 -14.04
N GLU A 110 -5.28 -2.45 -14.53
CA GLU A 110 -5.55 -2.37 -15.97
C GLU A 110 -4.48 -1.55 -16.71
N ALA A 111 -4.06 -0.44 -16.14
CA ALA A 111 -2.98 0.37 -16.68
C ALA A 111 -1.66 -0.41 -16.73
N LEU A 112 -1.34 -1.15 -15.68
CA LEU A 112 -0.14 -1.98 -15.61
C LEU A 112 -0.13 -3.07 -16.71
N VAL A 113 -1.26 -3.75 -16.91
CA VAL A 113 -1.39 -4.78 -17.95
C VAL A 113 -1.18 -4.16 -19.34
N ARG A 114 -1.81 -3.05 -19.63
CA ARG A 114 -1.68 -2.34 -20.91
C ARG A 114 -0.24 -1.86 -21.17
N LEU A 115 0.41 -1.32 -20.13
CA LEU A 115 1.80 -0.88 -20.24
C LEU A 115 2.76 -2.06 -20.46
N ALA A 116 2.55 -3.17 -19.74
CA ALA A 116 3.32 -4.39 -19.94
C ALA A 116 3.21 -4.92 -21.37
N ASP A 117 2.00 -4.90 -21.91
CA ASP A 117 1.73 -5.34 -23.30
C ASP A 117 2.42 -4.42 -24.32
N VAL A 118 2.31 -3.12 -24.18
CA VAL A 118 2.93 -2.14 -25.09
C VAL A 118 4.45 -2.24 -25.07
N TYR A 119 5.06 -2.40 -23.91
CA TYR A 119 6.50 -2.51 -23.76
C TYR A 119 7.02 -3.93 -23.96
N ASN A 120 6.13 -4.90 -24.09
CA ASN A 120 6.47 -6.33 -24.22
C ASN A 120 7.39 -6.82 -23.08
N VAL A 121 7.01 -6.50 -21.87
CA VAL A 121 7.70 -6.89 -20.63
C VAL A 121 6.71 -7.53 -19.65
N SER A 122 7.22 -8.28 -18.68
CA SER A 122 6.39 -8.85 -17.63
C SER A 122 5.94 -7.79 -16.62
N LEU A 123 4.82 -8.07 -15.92
CA LEU A 123 4.37 -7.25 -14.79
C LEU A 123 5.40 -7.26 -13.66
N ASP A 124 6.04 -8.38 -13.40
CA ASP A 124 7.09 -8.49 -12.40
C ASP A 124 8.26 -7.53 -12.70
N TYR A 125 8.62 -7.40 -13.97
CA TYR A 125 9.64 -6.45 -14.39
C TYR A 125 9.20 -4.99 -14.17
N LEU A 126 7.98 -4.64 -14.57
CA LEU A 126 7.43 -3.29 -14.34
C LEU A 126 7.34 -2.93 -12.87
N LEU A 127 6.99 -3.89 -12.02
CA LEU A 127 6.86 -3.70 -10.57
C LEU A 127 8.19 -3.79 -9.81
N CYS A 128 9.30 -3.92 -10.52
CA CYS A 128 10.65 -4.04 -9.96
C CYS A 128 10.83 -5.26 -9.04
N ARG A 129 10.08 -6.34 -9.30
CA ARG A 129 10.21 -7.62 -8.60
C ARG A 129 11.26 -8.52 -9.22
N THR A 130 11.64 -8.25 -10.45
CA THR A 130 12.71 -8.92 -11.18
C THR A 130 13.45 -7.92 -12.06
N ASP A 131 14.70 -8.23 -12.41
CA ASP A 131 15.51 -7.45 -13.35
C ASP A 131 15.48 -8.01 -14.78
N THR A 132 14.73 -9.08 -15.01
CA THR A 132 14.56 -9.70 -16.32
C THR A 132 13.22 -9.32 -16.95
N LYS A 133 13.25 -8.93 -18.22
CA LYS A 133 12.07 -8.40 -18.92
C LYS A 133 10.95 -9.40 -19.17
N GLY A 134 11.24 -10.66 -19.05
CA GLY A 134 10.21 -11.69 -19.24
C GLY A 134 10.73 -13.05 -19.48
#